data_ea1f0fb75e60eef1410fcfa398ea6ef0
#
_entry.id   ea1f0fb75e60eef1410fcfa398ea6ef0
#
_cell.length_a   1.000
_cell.length_b   1.000
_cell.length_c   1.000
_cell.angle_alpha   90.00
_cell.angle_beta   90.00
_cell.angle_gamma   90.00
#
_symmetry.space_group_name_H-M   'P 1'
#
loop_
_entity.id
_entity.type
_entity.pdbx_description
1 polymer ?
#
loop_
_entity_poly.entity_id
_entity_poly.type
_entity_poly.pdbx_seq_one_letter_code
_entity_poly.pdbx_strand_id
1 'polypeptide(L)'
;MIAAGLSPVMLAACAPTVIPAGRTVTSPHLTKTAYVAADGTVLPLAVWPAEGPEKAVLLGLHGFGDYRDGFEDPAKIWSKDGITTYCYDQRGFGASPTRGRWAGIDTLVEDAITVANLVRAKHPGVPFYLIGESMGGAEALAAVDRGLQADGLILSAPALRGRVVVGPLASGALWFFGHTVPWLPSGPTSIDFRPTDNPKALKKLQNDPLWLHQTRVDMAYGLVEAMDAGYDAAKRVHLPYLMLHGMGDRLVPTSTVRTAIEIMPPRADSKLAFYEHGYHLLMRDKQGPVVAADIAAWIGNHEAELPSGADAEHSEPKLAALWGTKR
;
A
#
# COMPACT_ATOMS: atom_id res chain seq x y z
N MET A 1 25.87 48.58 17.87
CA MET A 1 25.30 47.63 16.87
C MET A 1 25.49 46.23 17.42
N ILE A 2 24.41 45.65 17.94
CA ILE A 2 24.42 44.26 18.44
C ILE A 2 23.76 43.43 17.33
N ALA A 3 24.55 42.67 16.58
CA ALA A 3 24.09 41.71 15.64
C ALA A 3 23.57 40.49 16.42
N ALA A 4 22.25 40.34 16.52
CA ALA A 4 21.64 39.14 17.06
C ALA A 4 21.88 38.00 16.09
N GLY A 5 22.79 37.07 16.41
CA GLY A 5 22.98 35.82 15.73
C GLY A 5 21.74 34.95 15.92
N LEU A 6 20.94 34.79 14.89
CA LEU A 6 19.89 33.78 14.83
C LEU A 6 20.55 32.40 14.88
N SER A 7 20.39 31.72 16.02
CA SER A 7 20.96 30.39 16.26
C SER A 7 20.42 29.37 15.23
N PRO A 8 21.27 28.46 14.71
CA PRO A 8 20.88 27.43 13.75
C PRO A 8 19.82 26.44 14.27
N VAL A 9 19.47 26.51 15.55
CA VAL A 9 18.40 25.71 16.17
C VAL A 9 17.01 26.04 15.62
N MET A 10 16.79 27.25 15.09
CA MET A 10 15.49 27.61 14.50
C MET A 10 15.22 26.98 13.12
N LEU A 11 16.25 26.60 12.38
CA LEU A 11 16.09 25.98 11.06
C LEU A 11 15.72 24.49 11.12
N ALA A 12 16.08 23.79 12.21
CA ALA A 12 15.71 22.38 12.40
C ALA A 12 14.22 22.18 12.78
N ALA A 13 13.52 23.24 13.21
CA ALA A 13 12.11 23.19 13.57
C ALA A 13 11.16 23.32 12.37
N CYS A 14 11.68 23.55 11.17
CA CYS A 14 10.89 23.81 9.96
C CYS A 14 10.87 22.64 8.96
N ALA A 15 11.18 21.42 9.40
CA ALA A 15 11.09 20.23 8.55
C ALA A 15 9.98 19.29 9.02
N PRO A 16 9.32 18.55 8.12
CA PRO A 16 8.42 17.47 8.50
C PRO A 16 9.14 16.49 9.44
N THR A 17 8.42 16.04 10.47
CA THR A 17 9.02 15.09 11.41
C THR A 17 9.02 13.70 10.79
N VAL A 18 10.18 13.23 10.36
CA VAL A 18 10.40 11.86 9.89
C VAL A 18 11.19 11.12 10.97
N ILE A 19 10.78 9.90 11.29
CA ILE A 19 11.48 8.98 12.19
C ILE A 19 12.00 7.80 11.34
N PRO A 20 13.15 7.96 10.68
CA PRO A 20 13.72 6.91 9.84
C PRO A 20 14.23 5.75 10.70
N ALA A 21 14.65 4.66 10.05
CA ALA A 21 15.36 3.57 10.71
C ALA A 21 16.58 4.08 11.49
N GLY A 22 16.79 3.51 12.67
CA GLY A 22 17.96 3.78 13.50
C GLY A 22 19.24 3.13 12.96
N ARG A 23 20.33 3.22 13.74
CA ARG A 23 21.57 2.52 13.41
C ARG A 23 21.37 1.01 13.49
N THR A 24 22.06 0.26 12.63
CA THR A 24 22.08 -1.20 12.70
C THR A 24 22.66 -1.68 14.03
N VAL A 25 21.88 -2.48 14.75
CA VAL A 25 22.25 -3.09 16.03
C VAL A 25 22.10 -4.62 16.01
N THR A 26 21.39 -5.16 15.01
CA THR A 26 21.18 -6.62 14.85
C THR A 26 21.04 -6.99 13.37
N SER A 27 21.18 -8.27 13.06
CA SER A 27 20.78 -8.79 11.75
C SER A 27 19.25 -8.87 11.67
N PRO A 28 18.62 -8.34 10.63
CA PRO A 28 17.17 -8.42 10.48
C PRO A 28 16.72 -9.89 10.36
N HIS A 29 15.61 -10.23 11.01
CA HIS A 29 15.08 -11.59 11.01
C HIS A 29 13.56 -11.62 11.28
N LEU A 30 12.94 -12.75 10.92
CA LEU A 30 11.56 -13.04 11.24
C LEU A 30 11.47 -13.98 12.43
N THR A 31 10.62 -13.64 13.39
CA THR A 31 10.12 -14.54 14.43
C THR A 31 8.75 -15.10 14.02
N LYS A 32 8.08 -15.84 14.89
CA LYS A 32 6.70 -16.31 14.62
C LYS A 32 5.68 -15.17 14.50
N THR A 33 5.91 -14.04 15.19
CA THR A 33 4.93 -12.97 15.37
C THR A 33 5.48 -11.57 15.12
N ALA A 34 6.73 -11.47 14.66
CA ALA A 34 7.36 -10.18 14.39
C ALA A 34 8.44 -10.27 13.33
N TYR A 35 8.59 -9.17 12.59
CA TYR A 35 9.81 -8.79 11.90
C TYR A 35 10.65 -7.92 12.83
N VAL A 36 11.89 -8.32 13.05
CA VAL A 36 12.89 -7.53 13.78
C VAL A 36 13.80 -6.89 12.75
N ALA A 37 13.73 -5.57 12.66
CA ALA A 37 14.51 -4.78 11.72
C ALA A 37 15.99 -4.63 12.17
N ALA A 38 16.85 -4.18 11.27
CA ALA A 38 18.30 -4.02 11.54
C ALA A 38 18.60 -3.07 12.71
N ASP A 39 17.75 -2.09 12.94
CA ASP A 39 17.84 -1.14 14.07
C ASP A 39 17.24 -1.68 15.39
N GLY A 40 16.85 -2.94 15.41
CA GLY A 40 16.22 -3.59 16.56
C GLY A 40 14.74 -3.27 16.74
N THR A 41 14.12 -2.49 15.83
CA THR A 41 12.68 -2.22 15.87
C THR A 41 11.91 -3.51 15.64
N VAL A 42 10.95 -3.80 16.53
CA VAL A 42 10.10 -4.99 16.48
C VAL A 42 8.76 -4.59 15.86
N LEU A 43 8.48 -5.08 14.67
CA LEU A 43 7.26 -4.82 13.91
C LEU A 43 6.38 -6.08 13.93
N PRO A 44 5.15 -6.03 14.48
CA PRO A 44 4.26 -7.18 14.53
C PRO A 44 4.01 -7.78 13.17
N LEU A 45 4.02 -9.12 13.09
CA LEU A 45 3.86 -9.91 11.89
C LEU A 45 2.71 -10.90 12.05
N ALA A 46 1.88 -11.01 11.06
CA ALA A 46 0.91 -12.09 10.90
C ALA A 46 1.34 -12.99 9.75
N VAL A 47 1.12 -14.28 9.92
CA VAL A 47 1.37 -15.31 8.91
C VAL A 47 0.17 -16.23 8.83
N TRP A 48 -0.37 -16.39 7.65
CA TRP A 48 -1.43 -17.36 7.33
C TRP A 48 -0.83 -18.41 6.39
N PRO A 49 -0.44 -19.57 6.92
CA PRO A 49 0.21 -20.62 6.12
C PRO A 49 -0.77 -21.27 5.17
N ALA A 50 -0.25 -21.75 4.04
CA ALA A 50 -1.03 -22.55 3.09
C ALA A 50 -1.60 -23.81 3.74
N GLU A 51 -2.83 -24.14 3.40
CA GLU A 51 -3.44 -25.44 3.71
C GLU A 51 -3.02 -26.44 2.61
N GLY A 52 -2.23 -27.46 2.97
CA GLY A 52 -1.71 -28.45 2.03
C GLY A 52 -0.43 -28.00 1.29
N PRO A 53 -0.19 -28.48 0.05
CA PRO A 53 1.01 -28.12 -0.70
C PRO A 53 1.08 -26.62 -1.00
N GLU A 54 2.21 -26.00 -0.65
CA GLU A 54 2.42 -24.56 -0.88
C GLU A 54 2.71 -24.31 -2.37
N LYS A 55 1.88 -23.47 -2.99
CA LYS A 55 1.96 -23.10 -4.41
C LYS A 55 2.57 -21.72 -4.62
N ALA A 56 2.37 -20.81 -3.68
CA ALA A 56 2.90 -19.47 -3.73
C ALA A 56 3.04 -18.87 -2.33
N VAL A 57 3.85 -17.82 -2.23
CA VAL A 57 3.99 -16.99 -1.03
C VAL A 57 3.68 -15.55 -1.39
N LEU A 58 2.90 -14.88 -0.55
CA LEU A 58 2.45 -13.52 -0.73
C LEU A 58 2.89 -12.64 0.44
N LEU A 59 3.52 -11.50 0.16
CA LEU A 59 3.80 -10.45 1.15
C LEU A 59 2.82 -9.30 0.95
N GLY A 60 2.03 -8.97 1.98
CA GLY A 60 1.07 -7.87 1.99
C GLY A 60 1.67 -6.59 2.59
N LEU A 61 1.48 -5.47 1.88
CA LEU A 61 1.75 -4.12 2.34
C LEU A 61 0.42 -3.38 2.49
N HIS A 62 0.05 -3.06 3.72
CA HIS A 62 -1.25 -2.46 4.04
C HIS A 62 -1.33 -0.97 3.68
N GLY A 63 -2.55 -0.43 3.62
CA GLY A 63 -2.83 0.97 3.35
C GLY A 63 -2.51 1.91 4.52
N PHE A 64 -2.58 3.22 4.25
CA PHE A 64 -2.38 4.26 5.25
C PHE A 64 -3.44 4.18 6.36
N GLY A 65 -2.98 4.19 7.59
CA GLY A 65 -3.85 4.07 8.77
C GLY A 65 -4.24 2.65 9.15
N ASP A 66 -3.98 1.68 8.29
CA ASP A 66 -4.26 0.27 8.46
C ASP A 66 -3.09 -0.48 9.13
N TYR A 67 -3.17 -1.79 9.21
CA TYR A 67 -2.16 -2.66 9.76
C TYR A 67 -2.33 -4.10 9.22
N ARG A 68 -1.46 -5.04 9.63
CA ARG A 68 -1.39 -6.41 9.11
C ARG A 68 -2.73 -7.14 8.98
N ASP A 69 -3.68 -6.93 9.93
CA ASP A 69 -4.96 -7.65 9.92
C ASP A 69 -5.93 -7.19 8.81
N GLY A 70 -5.55 -6.14 8.04
CA GLY A 70 -6.23 -5.78 6.80
C GLY A 70 -6.25 -6.90 5.76
N PHE A 71 -5.29 -7.82 5.84
CA PHE A 71 -5.19 -9.00 4.98
C PHE A 71 -5.77 -10.29 5.59
N GLU A 72 -6.32 -10.25 6.81
CA GLU A 72 -6.78 -11.46 7.51
C GLU A 72 -7.84 -12.25 6.71
N ASP A 73 -8.89 -11.56 6.25
CA ASP A 73 -9.99 -12.22 5.56
C ASP A 73 -9.57 -12.83 4.20
N PRO A 74 -8.90 -12.09 3.28
CA PRO A 74 -8.42 -12.66 2.03
C PRO A 74 -7.34 -13.74 2.25
N ALA A 75 -6.44 -13.57 3.23
CA ALA A 75 -5.40 -14.56 3.52
C ALA A 75 -5.97 -15.92 3.94
N LYS A 76 -7.09 -15.95 4.65
CA LYS A 76 -7.81 -17.20 4.98
C LYS A 76 -8.40 -17.90 3.76
N ILE A 77 -8.73 -17.15 2.72
CA ILE A 77 -9.18 -17.72 1.44
C ILE A 77 -7.96 -18.28 0.71
N TRP A 78 -6.91 -17.49 0.54
CA TRP A 78 -5.68 -17.86 -0.14
C TRP A 78 -4.98 -19.05 0.50
N SER A 79 -5.03 -19.18 1.83
CA SER A 79 -4.52 -20.35 2.56
C SER A 79 -5.09 -21.66 2.00
N LYS A 80 -6.40 -21.71 1.74
CA LYS A 80 -7.08 -22.90 1.14
C LYS A 80 -6.66 -23.15 -0.31
N ASP A 81 -6.22 -22.13 -1.02
CA ASP A 81 -5.72 -22.23 -2.38
C ASP A 81 -4.22 -22.61 -2.45
N GLY A 82 -3.59 -22.81 -1.29
CA GLY A 82 -2.18 -23.17 -1.19
C GLY A 82 -1.24 -21.96 -1.21
N ILE A 83 -1.71 -20.78 -0.81
CA ILE A 83 -0.90 -19.57 -0.75
C ILE A 83 -0.63 -19.19 0.70
N THR A 84 0.65 -19.15 1.08
CA THR A 84 1.07 -18.60 2.38
C THR A 84 1.16 -17.08 2.30
N THR A 85 0.49 -16.39 3.22
CA THR A 85 0.48 -14.92 3.25
C THR A 85 1.20 -14.39 4.49
N TYR A 86 2.08 -13.43 4.27
CA TYR A 86 2.76 -12.63 5.29
C TYR A 86 2.25 -11.20 5.24
N CYS A 87 2.03 -10.58 6.38
CA CYS A 87 1.81 -9.13 6.47
C CYS A 87 2.33 -8.62 7.82
N TYR A 88 3.02 -7.50 7.84
CA TYR A 88 3.55 -6.89 9.06
C TYR A 88 3.00 -5.48 9.25
N ASP A 89 2.99 -5.01 10.49
CA ASP A 89 2.65 -3.62 10.78
C ASP A 89 3.82 -2.74 10.34
N GLN A 90 3.63 -1.95 9.30
CA GLN A 90 4.64 -1.02 8.81
C GLN A 90 4.94 0.03 9.88
N ARG A 91 6.14 0.61 9.86
CA ARG A 91 6.52 1.67 10.81
C ARG A 91 5.52 2.82 10.75
N GLY A 92 5.08 3.26 11.92
CA GLY A 92 4.08 4.31 12.05
C GLY A 92 2.63 3.83 12.14
N PHE A 93 2.37 2.54 11.92
CA PHE A 93 1.02 1.98 11.85
C PHE A 93 0.83 0.78 12.79
N GLY A 94 -0.43 0.39 12.98
CA GLY A 94 -0.82 -0.77 13.78
C GLY A 94 -0.26 -0.71 15.20
N ALA A 95 0.40 -1.77 15.62
CA ALA A 95 1.08 -1.87 16.92
C ALA A 95 2.60 -1.64 16.82
N SER A 96 3.07 -0.96 15.75
CA SER A 96 4.48 -0.59 15.66
C SER A 96 4.87 0.39 16.77
N PRO A 97 6.12 0.36 17.29
CA PRO A 97 6.57 1.26 18.35
C PRO A 97 6.50 2.75 17.99
N THR A 98 6.49 3.07 16.70
CA THR A 98 6.45 4.45 16.18
C THR A 98 5.05 4.86 15.70
N ARG A 99 3.99 4.15 16.14
CA ARG A 99 2.62 4.41 15.71
C ARG A 99 2.25 5.89 15.79
N GLY A 100 1.64 6.42 14.71
CA GLY A 100 1.28 7.83 14.58
C GLY A 100 2.45 8.74 14.19
N ARG A 101 3.58 8.17 13.73
CA ARG A 101 4.76 8.90 13.24
C ARG A 101 5.16 8.40 11.87
N TRP A 102 5.56 9.30 11.00
CA TRP A 102 6.00 8.97 9.65
C TRP A 102 7.47 8.48 9.65
N ALA A 103 7.70 7.33 9.05
CA ALA A 103 9.06 6.75 8.97
C ALA A 103 9.84 7.20 7.72
N GLY A 104 9.17 7.82 6.75
CA GLY A 104 9.72 8.10 5.43
C GLY A 104 9.53 6.93 4.47
N ILE A 105 9.23 7.25 3.21
CA ILE A 105 9.01 6.22 2.17
C ILE A 105 10.27 5.35 1.97
N ASP A 106 11.45 5.94 2.07
CA ASP A 106 12.70 5.20 1.93
C ASP A 106 12.83 4.08 2.97
N THR A 107 12.52 4.39 4.24
CA THR A 107 12.57 3.41 5.33
C THR A 107 11.52 2.32 5.16
N LEU A 108 10.28 2.68 4.73
CA LEU A 108 9.23 1.69 4.46
C LEU A 108 9.64 0.74 3.34
N VAL A 109 10.18 1.26 2.25
CA VAL A 109 10.66 0.48 1.11
C VAL A 109 11.83 -0.43 1.50
N GLU A 110 12.78 0.04 2.30
CA GLU A 110 13.90 -0.77 2.80
C GLU A 110 13.41 -1.92 3.70
N ASP A 111 12.44 -1.65 4.58
CA ASP A 111 11.80 -2.69 5.39
C ASP A 111 11.09 -3.72 4.49
N ALA A 112 10.32 -3.28 3.48
CA ALA A 112 9.63 -4.17 2.55
C ALA A 112 10.59 -5.08 1.77
N ILE A 113 11.70 -4.52 1.25
CA ILE A 113 12.74 -5.29 0.57
C ILE A 113 13.38 -6.31 1.52
N THR A 114 13.67 -5.90 2.74
CA THR A 114 14.28 -6.77 3.75
C THR A 114 13.35 -7.93 4.12
N VAL A 115 12.07 -7.63 4.40
CA VAL A 115 11.06 -8.65 4.73
C VAL A 115 10.86 -9.60 3.54
N ALA A 116 10.76 -9.09 2.31
CA ALA A 116 10.64 -9.91 1.11
C ALA A 116 11.79 -10.90 0.98
N ASN A 117 13.04 -10.45 1.17
CA ASN A 117 14.22 -11.31 1.12
C ASN A 117 14.21 -12.38 2.22
N LEU A 118 13.81 -12.02 3.45
CA LEU A 118 13.70 -12.96 4.55
C LEU A 118 12.59 -14.00 4.34
N VAL A 119 11.45 -13.58 3.78
CA VAL A 119 10.35 -14.49 3.43
C VAL A 119 10.78 -15.43 2.32
N ARG A 120 11.35 -14.94 1.22
CA ARG A 120 11.85 -15.77 0.11
C ARG A 120 12.88 -16.79 0.57
N ALA A 121 13.78 -16.41 1.47
CA ALA A 121 14.77 -17.32 2.03
C ALA A 121 14.16 -18.47 2.85
N LYS A 122 12.96 -18.28 3.42
CA LYS A 122 12.20 -19.33 4.12
C LYS A 122 11.45 -20.27 3.18
N HIS A 123 11.16 -19.84 1.95
CA HIS A 123 10.37 -20.57 0.96
C HIS A 123 11.16 -20.77 -0.35
N PRO A 124 12.30 -21.50 -0.32
CA PRO A 124 13.15 -21.66 -1.49
C PRO A 124 12.42 -22.39 -2.62
N GLY A 125 12.43 -21.81 -3.82
CA GLY A 125 11.79 -22.39 -5.01
C GLY A 125 10.28 -22.23 -5.10
N VAL A 126 9.65 -21.58 -4.13
CA VAL A 126 8.21 -21.26 -4.19
C VAL A 126 8.04 -19.88 -4.82
N PRO A 127 7.14 -19.69 -5.79
CA PRO A 127 6.82 -18.39 -6.38
C PRO A 127 6.44 -17.36 -5.32
N PHE A 128 7.02 -16.15 -5.41
CA PHE A 128 6.83 -15.08 -4.44
C PHE A 128 6.14 -13.88 -5.08
N TYR A 129 5.07 -13.42 -4.48
CA TYR A 129 4.28 -12.27 -4.92
C TYR A 129 4.26 -11.16 -3.87
N LEU A 130 4.17 -9.91 -4.35
CA LEU A 130 3.97 -8.74 -3.52
C LEU A 130 2.58 -8.18 -3.77
N ILE A 131 1.80 -7.93 -2.72
CA ILE A 131 0.52 -7.23 -2.82
C ILE A 131 0.56 -5.94 -2.00
N GLY A 132 0.16 -4.83 -2.61
CA GLY A 132 0.02 -3.54 -1.92
C GLY A 132 -1.39 -2.97 -2.06
N GLU A 133 -2.01 -2.60 -0.93
CA GLU A 133 -3.29 -1.91 -0.90
C GLU A 133 -3.07 -0.40 -0.68
N SER A 134 -3.64 0.45 -1.53
CA SER A 134 -3.59 1.92 -1.36
C SER A 134 -2.15 2.46 -1.25
N MET A 135 -1.76 3.03 -0.10
CA MET A 135 -0.37 3.44 0.19
C MET A 135 0.62 2.28 -0.02
N GLY A 136 0.26 1.08 0.45
CA GLY A 136 1.08 -0.12 0.24
C GLY A 136 1.31 -0.45 -1.23
N GLY A 137 0.39 -0.06 -2.13
CA GLY A 137 0.58 -0.17 -3.58
C GLY A 137 1.65 0.79 -4.11
N ALA A 138 1.70 2.02 -3.61
CA ALA A 138 2.76 2.97 -3.94
C ALA A 138 4.12 2.50 -3.41
N GLU A 139 4.15 1.99 -2.19
CA GLU A 139 5.34 1.40 -1.57
C GLU A 139 5.83 0.18 -2.35
N ALA A 140 4.93 -0.73 -2.74
CA ALA A 140 5.26 -1.92 -3.51
C ALA A 140 5.91 -1.57 -4.85
N LEU A 141 5.37 -0.59 -5.58
CA LEU A 141 5.97 -0.08 -6.81
C LEU A 141 7.36 0.49 -6.56
N ALA A 142 7.53 1.32 -5.53
CA ALA A 142 8.82 1.91 -5.18
C ALA A 142 9.83 0.83 -4.74
N ALA A 143 9.39 -0.23 -4.06
CA ALA A 143 10.24 -1.34 -3.66
C ALA A 143 10.72 -2.17 -4.87
N VAL A 144 9.84 -2.45 -5.83
CA VAL A 144 10.20 -3.13 -7.08
C VAL A 144 11.20 -2.29 -7.90
N ASP A 145 10.96 -0.99 -8.01
CA ASP A 145 11.88 -0.06 -8.69
C ASP A 145 13.27 -0.02 -8.04
N ARG A 146 13.35 -0.23 -6.73
CA ARG A 146 14.62 -0.33 -5.97
C ARG A 146 15.21 -1.74 -5.89
N GLY A 147 14.67 -2.68 -6.67
CA GLY A 147 15.25 -4.00 -6.86
C GLY A 147 14.64 -5.12 -6.02
N LEU A 148 13.48 -4.93 -5.39
CA LEU A 148 12.72 -6.03 -4.80
C LEU A 148 12.39 -7.04 -5.91
N GLN A 149 12.75 -8.30 -5.68
CA GLN A 149 12.50 -9.38 -6.62
C GLN A 149 11.24 -10.14 -6.25
N ALA A 150 10.30 -10.25 -7.18
CA ALA A 150 9.08 -11.03 -7.06
C ALA A 150 8.70 -11.65 -8.41
N ASP A 151 7.86 -12.66 -8.40
CA ASP A 151 7.30 -13.29 -9.61
C ASP A 151 6.09 -12.53 -10.15
N GLY A 152 5.48 -11.66 -9.33
CA GLY A 152 4.41 -10.77 -9.75
C GLY A 152 4.04 -9.75 -8.67
N LEU A 153 3.36 -8.68 -9.11
CA LEU A 153 2.95 -7.54 -8.30
C LEU A 153 1.43 -7.36 -8.36
N ILE A 154 0.78 -7.29 -7.21
CA ILE A 154 -0.66 -7.07 -7.09
C ILE A 154 -0.90 -5.70 -6.47
N LEU A 155 -1.66 -4.86 -7.16
CA LEU A 155 -1.93 -3.48 -6.78
C LEU A 155 -3.44 -3.29 -6.56
N SER A 156 -3.87 -3.26 -5.30
CA SER A 156 -5.26 -3.01 -4.94
C SER A 156 -5.49 -1.53 -4.68
N ALA A 157 -6.24 -0.86 -5.55
CA ALA A 157 -6.54 0.57 -5.46
C ALA A 157 -5.30 1.43 -5.11
N PRO A 158 -4.16 1.31 -5.85
CA PRO A 158 -2.90 1.92 -5.46
C PRO A 158 -3.02 3.45 -5.39
N ALA A 159 -2.56 4.04 -4.30
CA ALA A 159 -2.56 5.48 -4.10
C ALA A 159 -1.36 6.11 -4.82
N LEU A 160 -1.61 6.79 -5.94
CA LEU A 160 -0.58 7.39 -6.81
C LEU A 160 -0.87 8.86 -7.08
N ARG A 161 0.15 9.63 -7.53
CA ARG A 161 0.06 11.04 -7.90
C ARG A 161 -0.43 11.96 -6.76
N GLY A 162 0.20 11.87 -5.61
CA GLY A 162 -0.23 12.57 -4.41
C GLY A 162 -0.47 14.07 -4.59
N ARG A 163 0.52 14.82 -5.07
CA ARG A 163 0.41 16.28 -5.26
C ARG A 163 -0.62 16.67 -6.30
N VAL A 164 -0.82 15.85 -7.34
CA VAL A 164 -1.83 16.12 -8.38
C VAL A 164 -3.24 15.86 -7.87
N VAL A 165 -3.45 14.78 -7.11
CA VAL A 165 -4.75 14.42 -6.53
C VAL A 165 -5.17 15.46 -5.48
N VAL A 166 -4.24 15.84 -4.62
CA VAL A 166 -4.46 16.85 -3.57
C VAL A 166 -4.67 18.26 -4.16
N GLY A 167 -4.04 18.54 -5.31
CA GLY A 167 -4.09 19.83 -5.99
C GLY A 167 -3.07 20.84 -5.45
N PRO A 168 -2.73 21.88 -6.23
CA PRO A 168 -1.61 22.77 -5.93
C PRO A 168 -1.79 23.59 -4.64
N LEU A 169 -2.99 24.09 -4.39
CA LEU A 169 -3.26 24.92 -3.20
C LEU A 169 -3.17 24.09 -1.91
N ALA A 170 -3.83 22.93 -1.88
CA ALA A 170 -3.81 22.05 -0.72
C ALA A 170 -2.41 21.40 -0.54
N SER A 171 -1.70 21.09 -1.60
CA SER A 171 -0.30 20.64 -1.54
C SER A 171 0.63 21.71 -0.96
N GLY A 172 0.46 22.97 -1.35
CA GLY A 172 1.18 24.10 -0.78
C GLY A 172 0.87 24.31 0.71
N ALA A 173 -0.40 24.21 1.08
CA ALA A 173 -0.82 24.29 2.49
C ALA A 173 -0.24 23.13 3.30
N LEU A 174 -0.33 21.89 2.78
CA LEU A 174 0.20 20.70 3.42
C LEU A 174 1.73 20.79 3.59
N TRP A 175 2.44 21.30 2.58
CA TRP A 175 3.86 21.60 2.68
C TRP A 175 4.15 22.61 3.79
N PHE A 176 3.45 23.75 3.78
CA PHE A 176 3.65 24.82 4.76
C PHE A 176 3.40 24.33 6.20
N PHE A 177 2.26 23.69 6.45
CA PHE A 177 1.94 23.18 7.79
C PHE A 177 2.84 22.01 8.18
N GLY A 178 3.23 21.13 7.25
CA GLY A 178 4.19 20.07 7.49
C GLY A 178 5.55 20.57 7.94
N HIS A 179 5.96 21.73 7.45
CA HIS A 179 7.24 22.34 7.80
C HIS A 179 7.20 23.29 9.01
N THR A 180 6.01 23.77 9.40
CA THR A 180 5.88 24.74 10.51
C THR A 180 5.29 24.13 11.77
N VAL A 181 4.25 23.29 11.62
CA VAL A 181 3.50 22.68 12.73
C VAL A 181 3.16 21.20 12.43
N PRO A 182 4.19 20.37 12.19
CA PRO A 182 4.03 18.98 11.71
C PRO A 182 3.19 18.10 12.63
N TRP A 183 3.12 18.45 13.90
CA TRP A 183 2.38 17.69 14.93
C TRP A 183 0.88 17.97 14.95
N LEU A 184 0.39 18.97 14.24
CA LEU A 184 -1.04 19.26 14.23
C LEU A 184 -1.84 18.06 13.74
N PRO A 185 -3.00 17.79 14.35
CA PRO A 185 -3.93 16.80 13.82
C PRO A 185 -4.32 17.17 12.38
N SER A 186 -4.23 16.18 11.51
CA SER A 186 -4.70 16.23 10.14
C SER A 186 -5.65 15.06 9.93
N GLY A 187 -6.73 15.29 9.24
CA GLY A 187 -7.67 14.22 8.93
C GLY A 187 -8.99 14.76 8.45
N PRO A 188 -9.78 13.94 7.78
CA PRO A 188 -11.08 14.36 7.31
C PRO A 188 -12.01 14.59 8.50
N THR A 189 -12.33 15.83 8.77
CA THR A 189 -13.30 16.20 9.79
C THR A 189 -14.74 15.91 9.36
N SER A 190 -14.99 15.58 8.09
CA SER A 190 -16.34 15.31 7.55
C SER A 190 -16.33 14.87 6.07
N ILE A 191 -15.47 13.95 5.66
CA ILE A 191 -15.67 13.31 4.36
C ILE A 191 -16.64 12.15 4.61
N ASP A 192 -17.72 12.10 3.84
CA ASP A 192 -18.60 10.93 3.73
C ASP A 192 -17.78 9.79 3.09
N PHE A 193 -16.80 9.31 3.87
CA PHE A 193 -15.83 8.34 3.47
C PHE A 193 -16.37 6.95 3.78
N ARG A 194 -16.78 6.29 2.72
CA ARG A 194 -17.20 4.90 2.77
C ARG A 194 -16.12 4.03 2.10
N PRO A 195 -15.16 3.50 2.88
CA PRO A 195 -14.05 2.73 2.31
C PRO A 195 -14.48 1.34 1.80
N THR A 196 -15.61 0.83 2.27
CA THR A 196 -16.17 -0.48 1.90
C THR A 196 -17.70 -0.46 1.99
N ASP A 197 -18.38 -1.32 1.24
CA ASP A 197 -19.83 -1.54 1.31
C ASP A 197 -20.22 -2.56 2.39
N ASN A 198 -19.24 -3.19 3.05
CA ASN A 198 -19.44 -4.21 4.07
C ASN A 198 -19.65 -3.58 5.45
N PRO A 199 -20.88 -3.63 6.01
CA PRO A 199 -21.16 -2.99 7.30
C PRO A 199 -20.40 -3.63 8.47
N LYS A 200 -20.04 -4.92 8.38
CA LYS A 200 -19.24 -5.59 9.41
C LYS A 200 -17.80 -5.08 9.40
N ALA A 201 -17.21 -4.94 8.21
CA ALA A 201 -15.88 -4.37 8.05
C ALA A 201 -15.84 -2.91 8.52
N LEU A 202 -16.84 -2.08 8.15
CA LEU A 202 -16.95 -0.70 8.64
C LEU A 202 -17.00 -0.62 10.17
N LYS A 203 -17.83 -1.47 10.79
CA LYS A 203 -17.93 -1.51 12.26
C LYS A 203 -16.62 -1.95 12.90
N LYS A 204 -15.92 -2.95 12.31
CA LYS A 204 -14.59 -3.38 12.78
C LYS A 204 -13.63 -2.18 12.72
N LEU A 205 -13.51 -1.52 11.58
CA LEU A 205 -12.62 -0.37 11.38
C LEU A 205 -12.89 0.77 12.38
N GLN A 206 -14.17 1.12 12.59
CA GLN A 206 -14.56 2.21 13.48
C GLN A 206 -14.22 1.96 14.96
N ASN A 207 -14.17 0.69 15.39
CA ASN A 207 -13.93 0.32 16.78
C ASN A 207 -12.53 -0.25 17.03
N ASP A 208 -11.73 -0.41 15.99
CA ASP A 208 -10.40 -1.00 16.09
C ASP A 208 -9.39 0.02 16.63
N PRO A 209 -8.79 -0.22 17.83
CA PRO A 209 -7.83 0.71 18.40
C PRO A 209 -6.50 0.76 17.63
N LEU A 210 -6.20 -0.23 16.78
CA LEU A 210 -4.98 -0.28 15.97
C LEU A 210 -5.14 0.46 14.64
N TRP A 211 -6.38 0.65 14.17
CA TRP A 211 -6.65 1.55 13.05
C TRP A 211 -6.32 2.99 13.44
N LEU A 212 -5.65 3.73 12.57
CA LEU A 212 -5.25 5.11 12.85
C LEU A 212 -6.39 6.09 12.54
N HIS A 213 -7.23 6.36 13.54
CA HIS A 213 -8.39 7.25 13.39
C HIS A 213 -8.04 8.72 13.24
N GLN A 214 -6.89 9.13 13.72
CA GLN A 214 -6.39 10.49 13.65
C GLN A 214 -4.94 10.47 13.17
N THR A 215 -4.63 11.32 12.22
CA THR A 215 -3.28 11.46 11.70
C THR A 215 -2.71 12.85 12.00
N ARG A 216 -1.45 13.05 11.71
CA ARG A 216 -0.72 14.31 11.84
C ARG A 216 -0.45 14.88 10.46
N VAL A 217 -0.20 16.18 10.39
CA VAL A 217 0.13 16.85 9.13
C VAL A 217 1.40 16.26 8.49
N ASP A 218 2.43 15.93 9.29
CA ASP A 218 3.64 15.29 8.76
C ASP A 218 3.40 13.90 8.16
N MET A 219 2.48 13.12 8.72
CA MET A 219 2.08 11.83 8.14
C MET A 219 1.31 12.01 6.82
N ALA A 220 0.39 12.98 6.78
CA ALA A 220 -0.36 13.29 5.56
C ALA A 220 0.58 13.81 4.44
N TYR A 221 1.55 14.63 4.80
CA TYR A 221 2.60 15.09 3.88
C TYR A 221 3.42 13.91 3.36
N GLY A 222 3.87 13.02 4.24
CA GLY A 222 4.63 11.83 3.89
C GLY A 222 3.84 10.85 3.01
N LEU A 223 2.53 10.71 3.23
CA LEU A 223 1.67 9.93 2.33
C LEU A 223 1.69 10.49 0.91
N VAL A 224 1.58 11.82 0.76
CA VAL A 224 1.65 12.47 -0.57
C VAL A 224 2.99 12.20 -1.25
N GLU A 225 4.10 12.23 -0.49
CA GLU A 225 5.42 11.87 -1.02
C GLU A 225 5.50 10.40 -1.44
N ALA A 226 4.94 9.48 -0.65
CA ALA A 226 4.89 8.07 -0.99
C ALA A 226 4.08 7.82 -2.28
N MET A 227 2.94 8.51 -2.43
CA MET A 227 2.10 8.44 -3.64
C MET A 227 2.85 8.92 -4.89
N ASP A 228 3.64 9.99 -4.78
CA ASP A 228 4.43 10.51 -5.89
C ASP A 228 5.61 9.57 -6.21
N ALA A 229 6.28 9.01 -5.20
CA ALA A 229 7.35 8.02 -5.40
C ALA A 229 6.84 6.75 -6.10
N GLY A 230 5.67 6.23 -5.67
CA GLY A 230 5.02 5.10 -6.33
C GLY A 230 4.62 5.40 -7.77
N TYR A 231 4.13 6.63 -8.05
CA TYR A 231 3.81 7.06 -9.40
C TYR A 231 5.04 7.12 -10.31
N ASP A 232 6.16 7.62 -9.80
CA ASP A 232 7.40 7.66 -10.57
C ASP A 232 7.98 6.27 -10.82
N ALA A 233 7.86 5.37 -9.84
CA ALA A 233 8.27 3.97 -9.96
C ALA A 233 7.39 3.18 -10.96
N ALA A 234 6.09 3.48 -11.02
CA ALA A 234 5.14 2.81 -11.92
C ALA A 234 5.57 2.83 -13.40
N LYS A 235 6.27 3.89 -13.82
CA LYS A 235 6.82 4.04 -15.19
C LYS A 235 7.87 2.98 -15.53
N ARG A 236 8.47 2.34 -14.54
CA ARG A 236 9.59 1.39 -14.69
C ARG A 236 9.25 -0.01 -14.18
N VAL A 237 7.96 -0.27 -13.87
CA VAL A 237 7.55 -1.61 -13.44
C VAL A 237 7.88 -2.63 -14.55
N HIS A 238 8.59 -3.68 -14.16
CA HIS A 238 9.09 -4.71 -15.09
C HIS A 238 8.57 -6.11 -14.76
N LEU A 239 7.83 -6.26 -13.66
CA LEU A 239 7.19 -7.50 -13.25
C LEU A 239 5.80 -7.63 -13.88
N PRO A 240 5.29 -8.86 -14.06
CA PRO A 240 3.86 -9.08 -14.26
C PRO A 240 3.07 -8.40 -13.16
N TYR A 241 1.96 -7.77 -13.49
CA TYR A 241 1.12 -7.12 -12.47
C TYR A 241 -0.36 -7.38 -12.67
N LEU A 242 -1.09 -7.45 -11.55
CA LEU A 242 -2.54 -7.40 -11.48
C LEU A 242 -2.94 -6.10 -10.77
N MET A 243 -3.59 -5.19 -11.50
CA MET A 243 -4.13 -3.96 -10.92
C MET A 243 -5.64 -4.09 -10.72
N LEU A 244 -6.10 -3.90 -9.49
CA LEU A 244 -7.48 -4.03 -9.06
C LEU A 244 -8.03 -2.65 -8.68
N HIS A 245 -9.25 -2.32 -9.14
CA HIS A 245 -9.89 -1.07 -8.78
C HIS A 245 -11.40 -1.21 -8.61
N GLY A 246 -11.93 -0.63 -7.56
CA GLY A 246 -13.36 -0.52 -7.31
C GLY A 246 -13.95 0.73 -7.95
N MET A 247 -14.97 0.59 -8.79
CA MET A 247 -15.60 1.74 -9.47
C MET A 247 -16.33 2.70 -8.53
N GLY A 248 -16.66 2.24 -7.32
CA GLY A 248 -17.21 3.07 -6.23
C GLY A 248 -16.15 3.69 -5.31
N ASP A 249 -14.86 3.53 -5.62
CA ASP A 249 -13.76 4.12 -4.84
C ASP A 249 -13.78 5.65 -4.95
N ARG A 250 -13.93 6.34 -3.80
CA ARG A 250 -13.90 7.79 -3.70
C ARG A 250 -12.61 8.35 -3.12
N LEU A 251 -11.71 7.47 -2.65
CA LEU A 251 -10.39 7.87 -2.16
C LEU A 251 -9.37 7.98 -3.28
N VAL A 252 -9.32 6.96 -4.12
CA VAL A 252 -8.48 6.96 -5.31
C VAL A 252 -9.37 7.20 -6.53
N PRO A 253 -9.43 8.44 -7.05
CA PRO A 253 -10.29 8.75 -8.19
C PRO A 253 -9.92 7.93 -9.43
N THR A 254 -10.90 7.55 -10.23
CA THR A 254 -10.71 6.80 -11.48
C THR A 254 -9.70 7.49 -12.43
N SER A 255 -9.63 8.84 -12.40
CA SER A 255 -8.63 9.60 -13.15
C SER A 255 -7.19 9.29 -12.75
N THR A 256 -6.95 8.97 -11.49
CA THR A 256 -5.63 8.55 -10.97
C THR A 256 -5.28 7.17 -11.50
N VAL A 257 -6.23 6.23 -11.44
CA VAL A 257 -6.08 4.87 -11.98
C VAL A 257 -5.80 4.90 -13.47
N ARG A 258 -6.58 5.69 -14.22
CA ARG A 258 -6.35 5.92 -15.64
C ARG A 258 -4.91 6.36 -15.91
N THR A 259 -4.44 7.37 -15.19
CA THR A 259 -3.07 7.86 -15.39
C THR A 259 -2.02 6.80 -15.01
N ALA A 260 -2.27 5.98 -14.00
CA ALA A 260 -1.39 4.87 -13.66
C ALA A 260 -1.31 3.85 -14.81
N ILE A 261 -2.45 3.49 -15.39
CA ILE A 261 -2.51 2.59 -16.55
C ILE A 261 -1.77 3.16 -17.76
N GLU A 262 -1.93 4.47 -18.03
CA GLU A 262 -1.30 5.14 -19.17
C GLU A 262 0.25 5.19 -19.07
N ILE A 263 0.82 5.16 -17.86
CA ILE A 263 2.27 5.24 -17.64
C ILE A 263 2.94 3.91 -17.36
N MET A 264 2.18 2.91 -16.88
CA MET A 264 2.73 1.58 -16.64
C MET A 264 2.98 0.86 -17.96
N PRO A 265 4.14 0.20 -18.13
CA PRO A 265 4.43 -0.55 -19.34
C PRO A 265 3.37 -1.65 -19.54
N PRO A 266 2.71 -1.70 -20.73
CA PRO A 266 1.77 -2.76 -21.05
C PRO A 266 2.52 -4.11 -21.18
N ARG A 267 1.95 -5.18 -20.62
CA ARG A 267 2.52 -6.53 -20.64
C ARG A 267 1.41 -7.54 -20.88
N ALA A 268 1.69 -8.56 -21.68
CA ALA A 268 0.74 -9.63 -21.99
C ALA A 268 0.37 -10.48 -20.76
N ASP A 269 1.32 -10.58 -19.80
CA ASP A 269 1.17 -11.31 -18.54
C ASP A 269 0.64 -10.43 -17.38
N SER A 270 0.14 -9.23 -17.69
CA SER A 270 -0.44 -8.31 -16.72
C SER A 270 -1.93 -8.07 -17.01
N LYS A 271 -2.70 -7.84 -15.94
CA LYS A 271 -4.14 -7.63 -16.03
C LYS A 271 -4.59 -6.40 -15.27
N LEU A 272 -5.69 -5.82 -15.75
CA LEU A 272 -6.45 -4.74 -15.12
C LEU A 272 -7.81 -5.29 -14.75
N ALA A 273 -8.24 -5.19 -13.50
CA ALA A 273 -9.53 -5.68 -13.06
C ALA A 273 -10.35 -4.55 -12.42
N PHE A 274 -11.59 -4.38 -12.90
CA PHE A 274 -12.50 -3.34 -12.47
C PHE A 274 -13.78 -3.94 -11.90
N TYR A 275 -14.04 -3.62 -10.64
CA TYR A 275 -15.18 -4.13 -9.89
C TYR A 275 -16.27 -3.05 -9.81
N GLU A 276 -17.37 -3.22 -10.53
CA GLU A 276 -18.45 -2.23 -10.66
C GLU A 276 -18.99 -1.76 -9.30
N HIS A 277 -19.15 -2.68 -8.36
CA HIS A 277 -19.65 -2.43 -7.01
C HIS A 277 -18.54 -2.40 -5.96
N GLY A 278 -17.26 -2.32 -6.38
CA GLY A 278 -16.11 -2.28 -5.49
C GLY A 278 -15.88 -0.88 -4.93
N TYR A 279 -15.36 -0.85 -3.71
CA TYR A 279 -14.92 0.36 -3.01
C TYR A 279 -13.41 0.34 -2.82
N HIS A 280 -12.89 1.25 -1.97
CA HIS A 280 -11.44 1.37 -1.77
C HIS A 280 -10.80 0.12 -1.15
N LEU A 281 -11.43 -0.43 -0.11
CA LEU A 281 -10.96 -1.65 0.56
C LEU A 281 -11.58 -2.88 -0.10
N LEU A 282 -11.23 -3.12 -1.36
CA LEU A 282 -11.82 -4.13 -2.23
C LEU A 282 -11.90 -5.53 -1.59
N MET A 283 -10.81 -5.96 -0.93
CA MET A 283 -10.73 -7.26 -0.30
C MET A 283 -11.58 -7.38 0.97
N ARG A 284 -12.09 -6.27 1.48
CA ARG A 284 -12.99 -6.18 2.65
C ARG A 284 -14.43 -5.82 2.29
N ASP A 285 -14.72 -5.61 1.01
CA ASP A 285 -16.09 -5.43 0.50
C ASP A 285 -16.91 -6.72 0.65
N LYS A 286 -18.24 -6.62 0.46
CA LYS A 286 -19.10 -7.81 0.40
C LYS A 286 -18.63 -8.78 -0.67
N GLN A 287 -18.10 -8.28 -1.78
CA GLN A 287 -17.51 -9.08 -2.85
C GLN A 287 -16.02 -9.41 -2.61
N GLY A 288 -15.44 -9.09 -1.44
CA GLY A 288 -14.06 -9.40 -1.10
C GLY A 288 -13.62 -10.84 -1.41
N PRO A 289 -14.46 -11.87 -1.15
CA PRO A 289 -14.15 -13.25 -1.55
C PRO A 289 -13.98 -13.44 -3.05
N VAL A 290 -14.72 -12.71 -3.89
CA VAL A 290 -14.58 -12.75 -5.36
C VAL A 290 -13.24 -12.16 -5.77
N VAL A 291 -12.89 -10.99 -5.20
CA VAL A 291 -11.59 -10.34 -5.43
C VAL A 291 -10.43 -11.24 -5.00
N ALA A 292 -10.56 -11.91 -3.85
CA ALA A 292 -9.54 -12.84 -3.36
C ALA A 292 -9.37 -14.06 -4.29
N ALA A 293 -10.48 -14.58 -4.84
CA ALA A 293 -10.44 -15.69 -5.81
C ALA A 293 -9.77 -15.27 -7.13
N ASP A 294 -10.04 -14.06 -7.63
CA ASP A 294 -9.39 -13.52 -8.81
C ASP A 294 -7.87 -13.38 -8.61
N ILE A 295 -7.43 -12.90 -7.45
CA ILE A 295 -6.02 -12.80 -7.09
C ILE A 295 -5.37 -14.20 -7.08
N ALA A 296 -6.02 -15.19 -6.44
CA ALA A 296 -5.50 -16.56 -6.40
C ALA A 296 -5.41 -17.19 -7.81
N ALA A 297 -6.41 -16.95 -8.66
CA ALA A 297 -6.43 -17.42 -10.05
C ALA A 297 -5.28 -16.81 -10.86
N TRP A 298 -5.06 -15.50 -10.74
CA TRP A 298 -3.95 -14.82 -11.42
C TRP A 298 -2.57 -15.30 -10.93
N ILE A 299 -2.40 -15.51 -9.62
CA ILE A 299 -1.17 -16.11 -9.06
C ILE A 299 -0.92 -17.50 -9.68
N GLY A 300 -1.98 -18.29 -9.90
CA GLY A 300 -1.89 -19.61 -10.51
C GLY A 300 -1.57 -19.60 -12.01
N ASN A 301 -2.05 -18.61 -12.74
CA ASN A 301 -1.80 -18.40 -14.17
C ASN A 301 -2.09 -16.94 -14.57
N HIS A 302 -1.03 -16.18 -14.86
CA HIS A 302 -1.13 -14.76 -15.24
C HIS A 302 -1.95 -14.52 -16.52
N GLU A 303 -1.99 -15.49 -17.43
CA GLU A 303 -2.67 -15.36 -18.73
C GLU A 303 -4.17 -15.74 -18.67
N ALA A 304 -4.58 -16.54 -17.67
CA ALA A 304 -5.96 -16.98 -17.56
C ALA A 304 -6.92 -15.80 -17.28
N GLU A 305 -8.14 -15.89 -17.82
CA GLU A 305 -9.23 -14.97 -17.46
C GLU A 305 -9.53 -15.05 -15.96
N LEU A 306 -9.86 -13.92 -15.34
CA LEU A 306 -10.25 -13.91 -13.94
C LEU A 306 -11.64 -14.54 -13.76
N PRO A 307 -11.86 -15.37 -12.73
CA PRO A 307 -13.14 -16.03 -12.47
C PRO A 307 -14.34 -15.10 -12.43
N SER A 308 -14.17 -13.85 -12.01
CA SER A 308 -15.24 -12.85 -11.97
C SER A 308 -15.53 -12.20 -13.32
N GLY A 309 -14.64 -12.32 -14.31
CA GLY A 309 -14.71 -11.57 -15.56
C GLY A 309 -14.47 -10.07 -15.39
N ALA A 310 -13.85 -9.65 -14.26
CA ALA A 310 -13.53 -8.24 -13.99
C ALA A 310 -12.34 -7.74 -14.81
N ASP A 311 -11.54 -8.65 -15.39
CA ASP A 311 -10.36 -8.28 -16.17
C ASP A 311 -10.73 -7.61 -17.49
N ALA A 312 -9.86 -6.69 -17.88
CA ALA A 312 -9.92 -5.97 -19.14
C ALA A 312 -8.53 -5.94 -19.76
N GLU A 313 -8.47 -6.03 -21.08
CA GLU A 313 -7.26 -5.76 -21.82
C GLU A 313 -7.05 -4.24 -21.95
N HIS A 314 -5.79 -3.80 -22.13
CA HIS A 314 -5.46 -2.37 -22.27
C HIS A 314 -6.17 -1.67 -23.47
N SER A 315 -6.65 -2.42 -24.43
CA SER A 315 -7.31 -1.95 -25.66
C SER A 315 -8.84 -2.05 -25.65
N GLU A 316 -9.46 -2.57 -24.58
CA GLU A 316 -10.88 -2.87 -24.58
C GLU A 316 -11.83 -1.66 -24.45
N PRO A 317 -13.08 -1.80 -24.99
CA PRO A 317 -14.15 -0.80 -24.81
C PRO A 317 -14.49 -0.49 -23.34
N LYS A 318 -14.27 -1.44 -22.41
CA LYS A 318 -14.43 -1.22 -20.98
C LYS A 318 -13.52 -0.10 -20.48
N LEU A 319 -12.27 -0.03 -20.93
CA LEU A 319 -11.36 1.07 -20.57
C LEU A 319 -11.83 2.40 -21.19
N ALA A 320 -12.34 2.39 -22.41
CA ALA A 320 -12.90 3.57 -23.04
C ALA A 320 -14.13 4.12 -22.30
N ALA A 321 -14.98 3.25 -21.75
CA ALA A 321 -16.12 3.64 -20.92
C ALA A 321 -15.68 4.25 -19.58
N LEU A 322 -14.62 3.71 -18.95
CA LEU A 322 -14.00 4.27 -17.74
C LEU A 322 -13.42 5.66 -17.98
N TRP A 323 -12.92 5.91 -19.20
CA TRP A 323 -12.27 7.16 -19.53
C TRP A 323 -13.22 8.28 -19.88
N GLY A 324 -14.52 7.98 -19.98
CA GLY A 324 -15.56 8.97 -20.32
C GLY A 324 -15.26 9.66 -21.65
N THR A 325 -16.24 9.82 -22.50
CA THR A 325 -16.13 10.77 -23.63
C THR A 325 -15.61 12.10 -23.07
N LYS A 326 -14.48 12.59 -23.57
CA LYS A 326 -14.03 13.97 -23.33
C LYS A 326 -15.25 14.89 -23.54
N ARG A 327 -15.77 15.45 -22.46
CA ARG A 327 -16.59 16.65 -22.53
C ARG A 327 -15.77 17.84 -22.12
#